data_59a67ae6685041da1dee0554b3a0a35d
#
_entry.id   59a67ae6685041da1dee0554b3a0a35d
#
_cell.length_a   1.000
_cell.length_b   1.000
_cell.length_c   1.000
_cell.angle_alpha   90.00
_cell.angle_beta   90.00
_cell.angle_gamma   90.00
#
_symmetry.space_group_name_H-M   'P 1'
#
loop_
_entity.id
_entity.type
_entity.pdbx_description
1 polymer ?
#
loop_
_entity_poly.entity_id
_entity_poly.type
_entity_poly.pdbx_seq_one_letter_code
_entity_poly.pdbx_strand_id
1 'polypeptide(L)'
;MSKLAALDDLLELYYQLNYHQNPEIFQRLQDVQAWQKTRMQSTHLRQFSEKHNILMSEYFLNRLYGGSDFDALAGQIARLMKYAHKAEKIIPENAIKTGTSGVSLAILAVQLDEQVAMQLLKDYHPHEKLTDEMMRLTYLKLDQGQQRLQQLDLLDQLGLSLDKYMRSFMVYTAFKMCKGAASKYNFQVMYEFMQDGFLAMKPLKSAEKFVKDFTAVERQIIHQVHAADPNPFQYQ
;
A
#
# COMPACT_ATOMS: atom_id res chain seq x y z
N MET A 1 -21.80 -17.81 -5.25
CA MET A 1 -21.25 -16.52 -4.77
C MET A 1 -20.44 -15.90 -5.90
N SER A 2 -20.48 -14.57 -6.03
CA SER A 2 -19.61 -13.84 -6.95
C SER A 2 -18.15 -13.98 -6.50
N LYS A 3 -17.23 -14.19 -7.44
CA LYS A 3 -15.78 -14.22 -7.17
C LYS A 3 -15.25 -12.82 -6.81
N LEU A 4 -16.04 -11.79 -7.06
CA LEU A 4 -15.71 -10.39 -6.83
C LEU A 4 -16.30 -9.84 -5.51
N ALA A 5 -17.13 -10.62 -4.79
CA ALA A 5 -17.80 -10.17 -3.58
C ALA A 5 -16.81 -9.60 -2.53
N ALA A 6 -15.67 -10.26 -2.33
CA ALA A 6 -14.64 -9.78 -1.41
C ALA A 6 -14.05 -8.40 -1.81
N LEU A 7 -14.06 -8.07 -3.09
CA LEU A 7 -13.59 -6.76 -3.56
C LEU A 7 -14.65 -5.68 -3.34
N ASP A 8 -15.93 -6.02 -3.48
CA ASP A 8 -17.05 -5.12 -3.15
C ASP A 8 -17.04 -4.78 -1.66
N ASP A 9 -16.88 -5.80 -0.79
CA ASP A 9 -16.80 -5.62 0.67
C ASP A 9 -15.60 -4.72 1.06
N LEU A 10 -14.45 -4.90 0.40
CA LEU A 10 -13.27 -4.06 0.63
C LEU A 10 -13.50 -2.61 0.22
N LEU A 11 -14.17 -2.36 -0.90
CA LEU A 11 -14.50 -1.00 -1.33
C LEU A 11 -15.48 -0.33 -0.38
N GLU A 12 -16.47 -1.07 0.11
CA GLU A 12 -17.40 -0.56 1.13
C GLU A 12 -16.64 -0.16 2.40
N LEU A 13 -15.75 -1.03 2.89
CA LEU A 13 -14.88 -0.75 4.03
C LEU A 13 -14.02 0.50 3.83
N TYR A 14 -13.46 0.68 2.62
CA TYR A 14 -12.69 1.87 2.28
C TYR A 14 -13.51 3.15 2.44
N TYR A 15 -14.72 3.19 1.88
CA TYR A 15 -15.58 4.38 1.96
C TYR A 15 -16.13 4.66 3.36
N GLN A 16 -16.04 3.71 4.30
CA GLN A 16 -16.40 3.89 5.71
C GLN A 16 -15.28 4.48 6.57
N LEU A 17 -14.07 4.68 6.02
CA LEU A 17 -12.96 5.28 6.77
C LEU A 17 -13.29 6.71 7.20
N ASN A 18 -12.90 7.07 8.43
CA ASN A 18 -13.29 8.32 9.06
C ASN A 18 -12.69 9.55 8.39
N TYR A 19 -11.51 9.42 7.81
CA TYR A 19 -10.81 10.54 7.18
C TYR A 19 -11.57 11.12 5.99
N HIS A 20 -12.45 10.35 5.34
CA HIS A 20 -13.31 10.87 4.27
C HIS A 20 -14.32 11.91 4.74
N GLN A 21 -14.68 11.90 6.02
CA GLN A 21 -15.70 12.77 6.60
C GLN A 21 -15.13 13.77 7.62
N ASN A 22 -13.87 13.62 8.03
CA ASN A 22 -13.23 14.46 9.05
C ASN A 22 -11.91 15.06 8.55
N PRO A 23 -11.87 16.36 8.23
CA PRO A 23 -10.68 17.04 7.73
C PRO A 23 -9.48 17.00 8.68
N GLU A 24 -9.70 16.98 10.01
CA GLU A 24 -8.60 16.91 10.97
C GLU A 24 -7.95 15.53 10.95
N ILE A 25 -8.76 14.47 10.88
CA ILE A 25 -8.25 13.09 10.72
C ILE A 25 -7.50 12.98 9.38
N PHE A 26 -8.05 13.53 8.31
CA PHE A 26 -7.40 13.52 7.00
C PHE A 26 -6.03 14.20 7.04
N GLN A 27 -5.94 15.41 7.62
CA GLN A 27 -4.67 16.12 7.73
C GLN A 27 -3.66 15.33 8.59
N ARG A 28 -4.09 14.82 9.74
CA ARG A 28 -3.19 14.06 10.61
C ARG A 28 -2.77 12.72 10.00
N LEU A 29 -3.63 12.08 9.21
CA LEU A 29 -3.28 10.88 8.42
C LEU A 29 -2.17 11.20 7.41
N GLN A 30 -2.26 12.34 6.71
CA GLN A 30 -1.20 12.79 5.81
C GLN A 30 0.13 13.01 6.55
N ASP A 31 0.11 13.60 7.75
CA ASP A 31 1.30 13.77 8.57
C ASP A 31 1.91 12.42 8.98
N VAL A 32 1.09 11.45 9.40
CA VAL A 32 1.51 10.09 9.73
C VAL A 32 2.18 9.42 8.52
N GLN A 33 1.54 9.49 7.36
CA GLN A 33 2.08 8.90 6.13
C GLN A 33 3.38 9.59 5.69
N ALA A 34 3.49 10.90 5.83
CA ALA A 34 4.70 11.66 5.53
C ALA A 34 5.85 11.27 6.47
N TRP A 35 5.57 11.15 7.78
CA TRP A 35 6.54 10.66 8.75
C TRP A 35 7.00 9.24 8.41
N GLN A 36 6.07 8.33 8.13
CA GLN A 36 6.38 6.95 7.75
C GLN A 36 7.26 6.86 6.49
N LYS A 37 6.96 7.66 5.46
CA LYS A 37 7.78 7.71 4.24
C LYS A 37 9.20 8.14 4.55
N THR A 38 9.37 9.19 5.36
CA THR A 38 10.69 9.68 5.77
C THR A 38 11.45 8.62 6.57
N ARG A 39 10.78 7.96 7.51
CA ARG A 39 11.34 6.89 8.32
C ARG A 39 11.76 5.70 7.44
N MET A 40 10.88 5.23 6.52
CA MET A 40 11.20 4.13 5.61
C MET A 40 12.37 4.47 4.68
N GLN A 41 12.46 5.70 4.15
CA GLN A 41 13.60 6.15 3.35
C GLN A 41 14.92 6.06 4.11
N SER A 42 14.92 6.48 5.39
CA SER A 42 16.10 6.40 6.25
C SER A 42 16.47 4.95 6.59
N THR A 43 15.50 4.18 7.07
CA THR A 43 15.70 2.79 7.50
C THR A 43 16.16 1.88 6.38
N HIS A 44 15.61 2.06 5.18
CA HIS A 44 15.89 1.22 4.00
C HIS A 44 16.86 1.87 3.01
N LEU A 45 17.60 2.92 3.42
CA LEU A 45 18.46 3.70 2.53
C LEU A 45 19.39 2.82 1.69
N ARG A 46 20.02 1.82 2.30
CA ARG A 46 20.92 0.89 1.61
C ARG A 46 20.20 0.11 0.51
N GLN A 47 19.05 -0.47 0.82
CA GLN A 47 18.25 -1.25 -0.14
C GLN A 47 17.71 -0.34 -1.26
N PHE A 48 17.17 0.83 -0.89
CA PHE A 48 16.49 1.74 -1.81
C PHE A 48 17.47 2.44 -2.77
N SER A 49 18.72 2.64 -2.37
CA SER A 49 19.75 3.26 -3.21
C SER A 49 20.45 2.29 -4.17
N GLU A 50 20.21 0.99 -4.09
CA GLU A 50 20.75 0.05 -5.05
C GLU A 50 20.18 0.33 -6.46
N LYS A 51 21.06 0.48 -7.47
CA LYS A 51 20.69 0.91 -8.83
C LYS A 51 19.46 0.20 -9.42
N HIS A 52 19.31 -1.09 -9.15
CA HIS A 52 18.18 -1.87 -9.68
C HIS A 52 16.91 -1.75 -8.84
N ASN A 53 16.97 -1.15 -7.65
CA ASN A 53 15.85 -0.96 -6.73
C ASN A 53 15.25 0.46 -6.78
N ILE A 54 15.98 1.47 -7.29
CA ILE A 54 15.60 2.89 -7.25
C ILE A 54 14.16 3.10 -7.74
N LEU A 55 13.82 2.63 -8.94
CA LEU A 55 12.48 2.85 -9.51
C LEU A 55 11.37 2.19 -8.69
N MET A 56 11.65 1.00 -8.12
CA MET A 56 10.68 0.34 -7.25
C MET A 56 10.53 1.06 -5.92
N SER A 57 11.61 1.57 -5.35
CA SER A 57 11.57 2.34 -4.10
C SER A 57 10.76 3.63 -4.27
N GLU A 58 10.97 4.35 -5.37
CA GLU A 58 10.20 5.54 -5.73
C GLU A 58 8.71 5.22 -5.94
N TYR A 59 8.41 4.16 -6.69
CA TYR A 59 7.05 3.70 -6.92
C TYR A 59 6.37 3.28 -5.61
N PHE A 60 7.08 2.54 -4.75
CA PHE A 60 6.58 2.10 -3.46
C PHE A 60 6.22 3.29 -2.56
N LEU A 61 7.14 4.25 -2.39
CA LEU A 61 6.94 5.37 -1.48
C LEU A 61 5.95 6.42 -2.01
N ASN A 62 5.87 6.61 -3.33
CA ASN A 62 5.09 7.71 -3.90
C ASN A 62 3.73 7.28 -4.47
N ARG A 63 3.58 5.99 -4.82
CA ARG A 63 2.36 5.49 -5.46
C ARG A 63 1.66 4.40 -4.65
N LEU A 64 2.43 3.44 -4.10
CA LEU A 64 1.84 2.30 -3.36
C LEU A 64 1.52 2.64 -1.91
N TYR A 65 2.35 3.45 -1.24
CA TYR A 65 2.13 3.81 0.16
C TYR A 65 1.67 5.25 0.30
N GLY A 66 0.43 5.46 0.75
CA GLY A 66 -0.13 6.81 0.96
C GLY A 66 -0.04 7.70 -0.29
N GLY A 67 -0.30 7.13 -1.47
CA GLY A 67 -0.31 7.88 -2.73
C GLY A 67 -1.51 8.82 -2.81
N SER A 68 -1.32 10.00 -3.41
CA SER A 68 -2.38 11.00 -3.63
C SER A 68 -3.53 10.50 -4.52
N ASP A 69 -3.31 9.38 -5.21
CA ASP A 69 -4.27 8.85 -6.19
C ASP A 69 -5.25 7.82 -5.59
N PHE A 70 -5.14 7.47 -4.30
CA PHE A 70 -5.94 6.38 -3.72
C PHE A 70 -7.44 6.58 -3.89
N ASP A 71 -7.96 7.78 -3.65
CA ASP A 71 -9.39 8.06 -3.83
C ASP A 71 -9.83 7.93 -5.29
N ALA A 72 -8.98 8.42 -6.22
CA ALA A 72 -9.23 8.29 -7.65
C ALA A 72 -9.15 6.81 -8.10
N LEU A 73 -8.19 6.04 -7.57
CA LEU A 73 -8.05 4.60 -7.83
C LEU A 73 -9.26 3.84 -7.29
N ALA A 74 -9.68 4.08 -6.05
CA ALA A 74 -10.86 3.46 -5.45
C ALA A 74 -12.11 3.73 -6.29
N GLY A 75 -12.34 4.98 -6.72
CA GLY A 75 -13.43 5.35 -7.61
C GLY A 75 -13.37 4.65 -8.98
N GLN A 76 -12.17 4.46 -9.54
CA GLN A 76 -11.99 3.73 -10.79
C GLN A 76 -12.20 2.23 -10.62
N ILE A 77 -11.73 1.63 -9.52
CA ILE A 77 -11.98 0.23 -9.17
C ILE A 77 -13.48 -0.01 -9.00
N ALA A 78 -14.20 0.84 -8.26
CA ALA A 78 -15.64 0.73 -8.08
C ALA A 78 -16.42 0.76 -9.41
N ARG A 79 -15.99 1.61 -10.35
CA ARG A 79 -16.57 1.62 -11.70
C ARG A 79 -16.22 0.38 -12.49
N LEU A 80 -14.98 -0.10 -12.42
CA LEU A 80 -14.52 -1.31 -13.09
C LEU A 80 -15.31 -2.53 -12.61
N MET A 81 -15.64 -2.60 -11.31
CA MET A 81 -16.41 -3.69 -10.73
C MET A 81 -17.78 -3.86 -11.40
N LYS A 82 -18.47 -2.74 -11.78
CA LYS A 82 -19.74 -2.80 -12.50
C LYS A 82 -19.63 -3.54 -13.84
N TYR A 83 -18.48 -3.47 -14.50
CA TYR A 83 -18.20 -4.21 -15.75
C TYR A 83 -17.67 -5.62 -15.46
N ALA A 84 -16.82 -5.74 -14.44
CA ALA A 84 -16.20 -7.01 -14.05
C ALA A 84 -17.22 -8.06 -13.64
N HIS A 85 -18.30 -7.69 -12.93
CA HIS A 85 -19.41 -8.59 -12.62
C HIS A 85 -20.06 -9.19 -13.86
N LYS A 86 -20.15 -8.45 -14.98
CA LYS A 86 -20.68 -8.96 -16.25
C LYS A 86 -19.72 -9.93 -16.94
N ALA A 87 -18.43 -9.77 -16.70
CA ALA A 87 -17.34 -10.54 -17.33
C ALA A 87 -16.70 -11.56 -16.35
N GLU A 88 -17.25 -11.75 -15.17
CA GLU A 88 -16.65 -12.54 -14.08
C GLU A 88 -16.22 -13.95 -14.49
N LYS A 89 -17.00 -14.58 -15.41
CA LYS A 89 -16.74 -15.94 -15.88
C LYS A 89 -15.48 -16.05 -16.72
N ILE A 90 -15.03 -14.96 -17.35
CA ILE A 90 -13.88 -14.94 -18.26
C ILE A 90 -12.63 -14.33 -17.62
N ILE A 91 -12.75 -13.68 -16.46
CA ILE A 91 -11.59 -13.16 -15.74
C ILE A 91 -10.87 -14.32 -15.05
N PRO A 92 -9.54 -14.47 -15.25
CA PRO A 92 -8.77 -15.50 -14.59
C PRO A 92 -8.83 -15.34 -13.05
N GLU A 93 -9.08 -16.44 -12.35
CA GLU A 93 -9.23 -16.44 -10.88
C GLU A 93 -8.00 -15.88 -10.17
N ASN A 94 -6.81 -16.22 -10.67
CA ASN A 94 -5.56 -15.68 -10.11
C ASN A 94 -5.42 -14.16 -10.25
N ALA A 95 -5.96 -13.57 -11.33
CA ALA A 95 -5.96 -12.11 -11.50
C ALA A 95 -6.89 -11.44 -10.48
N ILE A 96 -8.08 -12.01 -10.24
CA ILE A 96 -9.01 -11.56 -9.22
C ILE A 96 -8.33 -11.66 -7.84
N LYS A 97 -7.78 -12.81 -7.51
CA LYS A 97 -7.11 -13.05 -6.21
C LYS A 97 -5.97 -12.05 -5.97
N THR A 98 -5.09 -11.83 -6.96
CA THR A 98 -3.97 -10.89 -6.82
C THR A 98 -4.47 -9.45 -6.66
N GLY A 99 -5.48 -9.04 -7.45
CA GLY A 99 -6.11 -7.72 -7.34
C GLY A 99 -6.75 -7.50 -5.98
N THR A 100 -7.54 -8.47 -5.50
CA THR A 100 -8.18 -8.44 -4.17
C THR A 100 -7.14 -8.34 -3.06
N SER A 101 -6.05 -9.11 -3.13
CA SER A 101 -4.95 -9.04 -2.14
C SER A 101 -4.28 -7.66 -2.13
N GLY A 102 -4.05 -7.05 -3.30
CA GLY A 102 -3.49 -5.71 -3.38
C GLY A 102 -4.40 -4.64 -2.78
N VAL A 103 -5.71 -4.69 -3.07
CA VAL A 103 -6.71 -3.78 -2.50
C VAL A 103 -6.83 -3.99 -0.99
N SER A 104 -6.87 -5.24 -0.52
CA SER A 104 -6.92 -5.57 0.91
C SER A 104 -5.71 -4.99 1.66
N LEU A 105 -4.50 -5.16 1.11
CA LEU A 105 -3.28 -4.60 1.69
C LEU A 105 -3.33 -3.07 1.77
N ALA A 106 -3.78 -2.40 0.70
CA ALA A 106 -3.87 -0.95 0.65
C ALA A 106 -4.86 -0.41 1.71
N ILE A 107 -6.03 -1.04 1.83
CA ILE A 107 -7.06 -0.63 2.81
C ILE A 107 -6.57 -0.88 4.24
N LEU A 108 -5.97 -2.04 4.52
CA LEU A 108 -5.41 -2.32 5.84
C LEU A 108 -4.32 -1.31 6.22
N ALA A 109 -3.47 -0.91 5.27
CA ALA A 109 -2.44 0.09 5.52
C ALA A 109 -3.05 1.44 5.93
N VAL A 110 -4.03 1.92 5.16
CA VAL A 110 -4.71 3.20 5.46
C VAL A 110 -5.49 3.12 6.77
N GLN A 111 -6.18 2.01 7.06
CA GLN A 111 -6.89 1.80 8.33
C GLN A 111 -5.96 1.90 9.54
N LEU A 112 -4.82 1.21 9.50
CA LEU A 112 -3.86 1.23 10.60
C LEU A 112 -3.26 2.62 10.80
N ASP A 113 -2.99 3.34 9.71
CA ASP A 113 -2.47 4.69 9.79
C ASP A 113 -3.53 5.71 10.23
N GLU A 114 -4.80 5.54 9.84
CA GLU A 114 -5.92 6.34 10.34
C GLU A 114 -6.09 6.18 11.86
N GLN A 115 -5.99 4.96 12.37
CA GLN A 115 -6.07 4.70 13.81
C GLN A 115 -4.93 5.39 14.58
N VAL A 116 -3.71 5.42 13.99
CA VAL A 116 -2.60 6.19 14.55
C VAL A 116 -2.92 7.69 14.52
N ALA A 117 -3.42 8.21 13.41
CA ALA A 117 -3.81 9.62 13.30
C ALA A 117 -4.87 10.01 14.34
N MET A 118 -5.91 9.19 14.49
CA MET A 118 -6.96 9.40 15.49
C MET A 118 -6.44 9.35 16.93
N GLN A 119 -5.48 8.46 17.23
CA GLN A 119 -4.88 8.40 18.58
C GLN A 119 -3.97 9.59 18.84
N LEU A 120 -3.20 10.02 17.84
CA LEU A 120 -2.37 11.23 17.95
C LEU A 120 -3.21 12.49 18.21
N LEU A 121 -4.38 12.63 17.56
CA LEU A 121 -5.31 13.74 17.80
C LEU A 121 -5.92 13.74 19.21
N LYS A 122 -5.96 12.60 19.89
CA LYS A 122 -6.41 12.51 21.31
C LYS A 122 -5.31 12.89 22.30
N ASP A 123 -4.06 12.59 21.97
CA ASP A 123 -2.94 12.68 22.90
C ASP A 123 -2.10 13.96 22.72
N TYR A 124 -2.14 14.59 21.52
CA TYR A 124 -1.29 15.71 21.16
C TYR A 124 -2.07 16.81 20.41
N HIS A 125 -1.47 18.00 20.35
CA HIS A 125 -2.09 19.10 19.62
C HIS A 125 -2.18 18.80 18.11
N PRO A 126 -3.29 19.11 17.41
CA PRO A 126 -3.50 18.75 16.00
C PRO A 126 -2.40 19.20 15.02
N HIS A 127 -1.74 20.34 15.32
CA HIS A 127 -0.68 20.88 14.45
C HIS A 127 0.74 20.62 14.98
N GLU A 128 0.88 19.80 16.00
CA GLU A 128 2.20 19.44 16.53
C GLU A 128 2.95 18.57 15.53
N LYS A 129 4.22 18.93 15.26
CA LYS A 129 5.08 18.15 14.35
C LYS A 129 5.36 16.79 14.94
N LEU A 130 5.14 15.74 14.17
CA LEU A 130 5.37 14.37 14.59
C LEU A 130 6.87 14.11 14.86
N THR A 131 7.13 13.46 15.99
CA THR A 131 8.44 12.97 16.39
C THR A 131 8.46 11.44 16.47
N ASP A 132 9.64 10.84 16.44
CA ASP A 132 9.81 9.39 16.59
C ASP A 132 9.24 8.90 17.92
N GLU A 133 9.39 9.69 19.00
CA GLU A 133 8.87 9.33 20.32
C GLU A 133 7.34 9.36 20.35
N MET A 134 6.69 10.37 19.77
CA MET A 134 5.23 10.41 19.65
C MET A 134 4.71 9.18 18.91
N MET A 135 5.34 8.82 17.81
CA MET A 135 4.95 7.66 17.00
C MET A 135 5.18 6.36 17.75
N ARG A 136 6.33 6.20 18.43
CA ARG A 136 6.64 5.03 19.24
C ARG A 136 5.60 4.82 20.35
N LEU A 137 5.29 5.87 21.12
CA LEU A 137 4.30 5.82 22.20
C LEU A 137 2.89 5.52 21.67
N THR A 138 2.53 6.09 20.52
CA THR A 138 1.22 5.85 19.89
C THR A 138 1.10 4.39 19.41
N TYR A 139 2.14 3.82 18.82
CA TYR A 139 2.15 2.41 18.42
C TYR A 139 2.04 1.47 19.62
N LEU A 140 2.77 1.75 20.72
CA LEU A 140 2.65 1.00 21.96
C LEU A 140 1.24 1.06 22.54
N LYS A 141 0.64 2.25 22.56
CA LYS A 141 -0.70 2.47 23.11
C LYS A 141 -1.80 1.77 22.31
N LEU A 142 -1.67 1.73 20.98
CA LEU A 142 -2.63 1.08 20.08
C LEU A 142 -2.49 -0.45 20.07
N ASP A 143 -1.32 -0.97 20.42
CA ASP A 143 -1.00 -2.40 20.45
C ASP A 143 -1.39 -3.16 19.15
N GLN A 144 -1.05 -2.57 18.01
CA GLN A 144 -1.40 -3.10 16.68
C GLN A 144 -0.33 -4.03 16.09
N GLY A 145 0.56 -4.59 16.89
CA GLY A 145 1.67 -5.41 16.42
C GLY A 145 1.24 -6.55 15.50
N GLN A 146 0.19 -7.29 15.89
CA GLN A 146 -0.32 -8.41 15.11
C GLN A 146 -0.91 -7.97 13.74
N GLN A 147 -1.68 -6.89 13.71
CA GLN A 147 -2.25 -6.37 12.48
C GLN A 147 -1.17 -5.86 11.52
N ARG A 148 -0.11 -5.22 12.05
CA ARG A 148 1.04 -4.78 11.25
C ARG A 148 1.87 -5.96 10.73
N LEU A 149 2.04 -7.03 11.50
CA LEU A 149 2.66 -8.27 11.02
C LEU A 149 1.81 -8.91 9.90
N GLN A 150 0.49 -8.95 10.05
CA GLN A 150 -0.42 -9.42 8.99
C GLN A 150 -0.30 -8.57 7.71
N GLN A 151 -0.17 -7.25 7.84
CA GLN A 151 0.09 -6.36 6.70
C GLN A 151 1.37 -6.76 5.95
N LEU A 152 2.44 -7.08 6.67
CA LEU A 152 3.70 -7.51 6.06
C LEU A 152 3.58 -8.90 5.41
N ASP A 153 2.79 -9.83 5.99
CA ASP A 153 2.52 -11.13 5.38
C ASP A 153 1.75 -11.00 4.05
N LEU A 154 0.77 -10.09 3.99
CA LEU A 154 0.06 -9.76 2.76
C LEU A 154 1.00 -9.15 1.71
N LEU A 155 1.92 -8.29 2.13
CA LEU A 155 2.91 -7.68 1.24
C LEU A 155 3.86 -8.73 0.67
N ASP A 156 4.34 -9.70 1.49
CA ASP A 156 5.17 -10.82 1.04
C ASP A 156 4.46 -11.67 -0.02
N GLN A 157 3.18 -12.02 0.24
CA GLN A 157 2.37 -12.79 -0.70
C GLN A 157 2.14 -12.04 -2.02
N LEU A 158 1.91 -10.73 -1.94
CA LEU A 158 1.75 -9.89 -3.12
C LEU A 158 3.06 -9.81 -3.92
N GLY A 159 4.21 -9.63 -3.26
CA GLY A 159 5.52 -9.60 -3.90
C GLY A 159 5.82 -10.87 -4.69
N LEU A 160 5.53 -12.04 -4.11
CA LEU A 160 5.65 -13.34 -4.78
C LEU A 160 4.73 -13.44 -6.01
N SER A 161 3.48 -12.99 -5.88
CA SER A 161 2.51 -13.02 -6.98
C SER A 161 2.90 -12.09 -8.10
N LEU A 162 3.36 -10.89 -7.78
CA LEU A 162 3.78 -9.87 -8.75
C LEU A 162 5.04 -10.31 -9.52
N ASP A 163 6.01 -10.94 -8.87
CA ASP A 163 7.23 -11.43 -9.55
C ASP A 163 6.87 -12.41 -10.68
N LYS A 164 5.84 -13.22 -10.47
CA LYS A 164 5.36 -14.17 -11.47
C LYS A 164 4.61 -13.50 -12.64
N TYR A 165 3.72 -12.55 -12.34
CA TYR A 165 2.81 -12.01 -13.37
C TYR A 165 3.37 -10.79 -14.09
N MET A 166 4.00 -9.86 -13.37
CA MET A 166 4.46 -8.59 -13.94
C MET A 166 5.66 -8.76 -14.89
N ARG A 167 6.39 -9.89 -14.79
CA ARG A 167 7.48 -10.23 -15.72
C ARG A 167 7.01 -10.95 -16.97
N SER A 168 5.74 -11.33 -17.06
CA SER A 168 5.19 -11.99 -18.23
C SER A 168 5.09 -11.02 -19.40
N PHE A 169 5.80 -11.32 -20.49
CA PHE A 169 5.71 -10.58 -21.75
C PHE A 169 4.27 -10.49 -22.27
N MET A 170 3.51 -11.58 -22.15
CA MET A 170 2.10 -11.62 -22.58
C MET A 170 1.24 -10.67 -21.74
N VAL A 171 1.41 -10.66 -20.40
CA VAL A 171 0.67 -9.77 -19.51
C VAL A 171 0.98 -8.31 -19.81
N TYR A 172 2.27 -7.98 -19.97
CA TYR A 172 2.67 -6.62 -20.32
C TYR A 172 2.15 -6.16 -21.69
N THR A 173 2.18 -7.06 -22.68
CA THR A 173 1.66 -6.75 -24.03
C THR A 173 0.15 -6.53 -24.00
N ALA A 174 -0.60 -7.42 -23.34
CA ALA A 174 -2.04 -7.26 -23.16
C ALA A 174 -2.39 -5.96 -22.43
N PHE A 175 -1.64 -5.62 -21.36
CA PHE A 175 -1.80 -4.36 -20.64
C PHE A 175 -1.60 -3.15 -21.57
N LYS A 176 -0.56 -3.13 -22.40
CA LYS A 176 -0.30 -2.03 -23.34
C LYS A 176 -1.45 -1.82 -24.33
N MET A 177 -2.10 -2.89 -24.76
CA MET A 177 -3.26 -2.81 -25.67
C MET A 177 -4.47 -2.15 -25.01
N CYS A 178 -4.57 -2.13 -23.68
CA CYS A 178 -5.65 -1.49 -22.96
C CYS A 178 -5.55 0.04 -22.91
N LYS A 179 -4.44 0.66 -23.33
CA LYS A 179 -4.22 2.12 -23.22
C LYS A 179 -5.35 2.95 -23.85
N GLY A 180 -5.75 2.62 -25.06
CA GLY A 180 -6.83 3.34 -25.75
C GLY A 180 -8.19 3.18 -25.07
N ALA A 181 -8.48 1.99 -24.57
CA ALA A 181 -9.70 1.73 -23.80
C ALA A 181 -9.68 2.46 -22.46
N ALA A 182 -8.55 2.48 -21.76
CA ALA A 182 -8.39 3.19 -20.49
C ALA A 182 -8.68 4.69 -20.65
N SER A 183 -8.14 5.32 -21.70
CA SER A 183 -8.43 6.72 -22.02
C SER A 183 -9.90 6.94 -22.36
N LYS A 184 -10.47 6.10 -23.24
CA LYS A 184 -11.86 6.23 -23.70
C LYS A 184 -12.89 6.08 -22.57
N TYR A 185 -12.61 5.23 -21.58
CA TYR A 185 -13.53 4.92 -20.47
C TYR A 185 -13.14 5.59 -19.14
N ASN A 186 -12.23 6.55 -19.17
CA ASN A 186 -11.78 7.31 -17.98
C ASN A 186 -11.15 6.43 -16.88
N PHE A 187 -10.32 5.45 -17.27
CA PHE A 187 -9.49 4.63 -16.38
C PHE A 187 -8.02 5.01 -16.40
N GLN A 188 -7.73 6.27 -16.72
CA GLN A 188 -6.36 6.72 -16.95
C GLN A 188 -5.47 6.63 -15.70
N VAL A 189 -5.97 7.05 -14.54
CA VAL A 189 -5.21 7.00 -13.28
C VAL A 189 -4.81 5.56 -12.94
N MET A 190 -5.74 4.62 -13.08
CA MET A 190 -5.46 3.19 -12.84
C MET A 190 -4.48 2.64 -13.89
N TYR A 191 -4.60 3.06 -15.16
CA TYR A 191 -3.66 2.63 -16.20
C TYR A 191 -2.25 3.15 -15.92
N GLU A 192 -2.08 4.43 -15.56
CA GLU A 192 -0.81 5.06 -15.23
C GLU A 192 -0.19 4.41 -13.98
N PHE A 193 -0.99 4.18 -12.93
CA PHE A 193 -0.56 3.46 -11.75
C PHE A 193 0.03 2.08 -12.08
N MET A 194 -0.65 1.29 -12.90
CA MET A 194 -0.18 -0.01 -13.35
C MET A 194 1.06 0.11 -14.25
N GLN A 195 1.11 1.11 -15.13
CA GLN A 195 2.25 1.36 -16.01
C GLN A 195 3.51 1.67 -15.22
N ASP A 196 3.41 2.54 -14.21
CA ASP A 196 4.51 2.88 -13.32
C ASP A 196 5.01 1.65 -12.56
N GLY A 197 4.09 0.78 -12.12
CA GLY A 197 4.43 -0.51 -11.52
C GLY A 197 5.23 -1.42 -12.46
N PHE A 198 4.81 -1.56 -13.72
CA PHE A 198 5.56 -2.31 -14.73
C PHE A 198 6.96 -1.73 -14.98
N LEU A 199 7.07 -0.40 -15.04
CA LEU A 199 8.35 0.28 -15.23
C LEU A 199 9.27 0.09 -14.03
N ALA A 200 8.73 0.18 -12.82
CA ALA A 200 9.46 -0.02 -11.58
C ALA A 200 9.98 -1.47 -11.42
N MET A 201 9.18 -2.45 -11.87
CA MET A 201 9.55 -3.87 -11.84
C MET A 201 10.66 -4.24 -12.84
N LYS A 202 10.79 -3.50 -13.94
CA LYS A 202 11.68 -3.87 -15.05
C LYS A 202 13.15 -4.02 -14.65
N PRO A 203 13.78 -3.11 -13.87
CA PRO A 203 15.17 -3.25 -13.44
C PRO A 203 15.36 -4.19 -12.25
N LEU A 204 14.30 -4.54 -11.51
CA LEU A 204 14.41 -5.41 -10.35
C LEU A 204 14.93 -6.80 -10.72
N LYS A 205 15.82 -7.34 -9.89
CA LYS A 205 16.27 -8.74 -10.00
C LYS A 205 15.16 -9.71 -9.59
N SER A 206 14.47 -9.40 -8.50
CA SER A 206 13.31 -10.13 -7.98
C SER A 206 12.45 -9.20 -7.13
N ALA A 207 11.15 -9.15 -7.41
CA ALA A 207 10.19 -8.43 -6.58
C ALA A 207 9.98 -9.15 -5.24
N GLU A 208 9.96 -10.49 -5.25
CA GLU A 208 9.88 -11.29 -4.03
C GLU A 208 11.04 -10.96 -3.09
N LYS A 209 12.28 -10.94 -3.61
CA LYS A 209 13.44 -10.61 -2.79
C LYS A 209 13.37 -9.17 -2.26
N PHE A 210 13.03 -8.21 -3.11
CA PHE A 210 12.91 -6.80 -2.70
C PHE A 210 11.91 -6.65 -1.54
N VAL A 211 10.74 -7.29 -1.65
CA VAL A 211 9.70 -7.24 -0.62
C VAL A 211 10.16 -7.96 0.65
N LYS A 212 10.74 -9.15 0.56
CA LYS A 212 11.22 -9.91 1.73
C LYS A 212 12.33 -9.18 2.50
N ASP A 213 13.27 -8.56 1.80
CA ASP A 213 14.31 -7.78 2.44
C ASP A 213 13.71 -6.57 3.20
N PHE A 214 12.73 -5.90 2.59
CA PHE A 214 11.97 -4.80 3.23
C PHE A 214 11.19 -5.29 4.45
N THR A 215 10.36 -6.32 4.31
CA THR A 215 9.48 -6.79 5.38
C THR A 215 10.24 -7.40 6.55
N ALA A 216 11.42 -7.97 6.32
CA ALA A 216 12.28 -8.49 7.40
C ALA A 216 12.69 -7.37 8.37
N VAL A 217 13.10 -6.22 7.83
CA VAL A 217 13.47 -5.04 8.63
C VAL A 217 12.24 -4.46 9.34
N GLU A 218 11.12 -4.32 8.63
CA GLU A 218 9.88 -3.81 9.23
C GLU A 218 9.36 -4.69 10.37
N ARG A 219 9.45 -6.04 10.25
CA ARG A 219 9.12 -6.96 11.35
C ARG A 219 10.00 -6.72 12.58
N GLN A 220 11.29 -6.50 12.36
CA GLN A 220 12.21 -6.20 13.47
C GLN A 220 11.81 -4.90 14.17
N ILE A 221 11.48 -3.84 13.42
CA ILE A 221 11.03 -2.56 13.98
C ILE A 221 9.75 -2.75 14.80
N ILE A 222 8.76 -3.50 14.28
CA ILE A 222 7.52 -3.80 15.03
C ILE A 222 7.86 -4.50 16.36
N HIS A 223 8.74 -5.50 16.34
CA HIS A 223 9.17 -6.19 17.56
C HIS A 223 9.90 -5.25 18.53
N GLN A 224 10.79 -4.38 18.05
CA GLN A 224 11.49 -3.40 18.89
C GLN A 224 10.52 -2.40 19.53
N VAL A 225 9.54 -1.89 18.77
CA VAL A 225 8.48 -1.02 19.33
C VAL A 225 7.75 -1.72 20.46
N HIS A 226 7.27 -2.96 20.26
CA HIS A 226 6.51 -3.70 21.28
C HIS A 226 7.38 -4.24 22.43
N ALA A 227 8.70 -4.32 22.24
CA ALA A 227 9.66 -4.55 23.31
C ALA A 227 10.01 -3.26 24.12
N ALA A 228 9.34 -2.14 23.79
CA ALA A 228 9.57 -0.82 24.40
C ALA A 228 11.01 -0.30 24.20
N ASP A 229 11.68 -0.68 23.10
CA ASP A 229 12.98 -0.11 22.73
C ASP A 229 12.85 1.43 22.65
N PRO A 230 13.76 2.20 23.25
CA PRO A 230 13.71 3.66 23.19
C PRO A 230 13.98 4.23 21.78
N ASN A 231 14.64 3.49 20.91
CA ASN A 231 15.00 3.94 19.56
C ASN A 231 14.69 2.90 18.47
N PRO A 232 13.44 2.40 18.36
CA PRO A 232 13.10 1.27 17.52
C PRO A 232 13.22 1.58 16.01
N PHE A 233 13.28 2.85 15.63
CA PHE A 233 13.34 3.30 14.23
C PHE A 233 14.77 3.55 13.74
N GLN A 234 15.77 3.47 14.64
CA GLN A 234 17.19 3.56 14.29
C GLN A 234 17.71 2.18 13.91
N TYR A 235 17.57 1.84 12.63
CA TYR A 235 18.10 0.60 12.09
C TYR A 235 19.53 0.84 11.58
N GLN A 236 20.49 0.07 12.10
CA GLN A 236 21.91 0.11 11.69
C GLN A 236 22.23 -0.95 10.65
#